data_7525375ea6b975691875b58816bf4834
#
_entry.id   7525375ea6b975691875b58816bf4834
#
_cell.length_a   1.000
_cell.length_b   1.000
_cell.length_c   1.000
_cell.angle_alpha   90.00
_cell.angle_beta   90.00
_cell.angle_gamma   90.00
#
_symmetry.space_group_name_H-M   'P 1'
#
loop_
_entity.id
_entity.type
_entity.pdbx_description
1 polymer ?
#
loop_
_entity_poly.entity_id
_entity_poly.type
_entity_poly.pdbx_seq_one_letter_code
_entity_poly.pdbx_strand_id
1 'polypeptide(L)'
;MRRSIKPVVVYLFFLLVIGGLIFLDHQHHRQADVQVEKTEKTTQTSETDKEKVVEDRLATMTLEEKVGQLFWARVPADHQIEDLKSYHLSGYILFGRDFEGRTLEDMKALTSRYQAASKTPLLIGSDEEGGTVTRISSILDTPFQSPMMLYHQGGMEAVLSDTRKKTEVLKSVGINAGLFPVADLAGDSSAFIYDRTIGQDAQTTASYVKQAVEELQKNKVGSTLKHFPGYGDNGDSHTDIIRDNRSLDDLRQADFLPFQAGIDAGADSILVSHNILTKIDTVPSSISPKINEILRKELNFKGVIMTDDLDMAGLAHFVSQDEAALQVILAGNDLILGSSYQTQIPYLLKKVSSGDLTEERIDESVRRILAWKYDLGLFETSQ
;
A
#
# COMPACT_ATOMS: atom_id res chain seq x y z
N MET A 1 -10.54 -76.57 -25.15
CA MET A 1 -10.84 -75.58 -26.19
C MET A 1 -10.51 -74.16 -25.69
N ARG A 2 -9.38 -73.61 -26.03
CA ARG A 2 -9.03 -72.22 -25.75
C ARG A 2 -9.58 -71.39 -26.90
N ARG A 3 -10.58 -70.49 -26.60
CA ARG A 3 -11.09 -69.55 -27.60
C ARG A 3 -10.07 -68.36 -27.67
N SER A 4 -9.40 -68.28 -28.79
CA SER A 4 -8.56 -67.16 -29.14
C SER A 4 -9.45 -65.92 -29.36
N ILE A 5 -9.30 -64.88 -28.54
CA ILE A 5 -9.92 -63.57 -28.75
C ILE A 5 -9.26 -63.02 -29.99
N LYS A 6 -10.03 -62.73 -31.04
CA LYS A 6 -9.51 -62.23 -32.31
C LYS A 6 -8.87 -60.83 -32.08
N PRO A 7 -7.69 -60.56 -32.64
CA PRO A 7 -6.96 -59.27 -32.43
C PRO A 7 -7.77 -58.02 -32.81
N VAL A 8 -8.78 -58.13 -33.62
CA VAL A 8 -9.69 -57.05 -34.04
C VAL A 8 -10.48 -56.46 -32.87
N VAL A 9 -10.88 -57.26 -31.88
CA VAL A 9 -11.64 -56.76 -30.71
C VAL A 9 -10.75 -55.95 -29.77
N VAL A 10 -9.49 -56.28 -29.64
CA VAL A 10 -8.50 -55.53 -28.83
C VAL A 10 -8.20 -54.21 -29.50
N TYR A 11 -8.09 -54.14 -30.82
CA TYR A 11 -7.86 -52.90 -31.57
C TYR A 11 -9.02 -51.89 -31.47
N LEU A 12 -10.27 -52.39 -31.57
CA LEU A 12 -11.47 -51.57 -31.41
C LEU A 12 -11.59 -51.00 -29.99
N PHE A 13 -11.22 -51.76 -28.97
CA PHE A 13 -11.23 -51.31 -27.60
C PHE A 13 -10.17 -50.19 -27.37
N PHE A 14 -8.97 -50.35 -27.94
CA PHE A 14 -7.91 -49.31 -27.87
C PHE A 14 -8.33 -48.00 -28.58
N LEU A 15 -8.99 -48.09 -29.74
CA LEU A 15 -9.49 -46.89 -30.45
C LEU A 15 -10.60 -46.16 -29.68
N LEU A 16 -11.49 -46.89 -28.99
CA LEU A 16 -12.52 -46.28 -28.13
C LEU A 16 -11.94 -45.62 -26.89
N VAL A 17 -10.89 -46.19 -26.28
CA VAL A 17 -10.20 -45.60 -25.13
C VAL A 17 -9.45 -44.33 -25.54
N ILE A 18 -8.71 -44.36 -26.65
CA ILE A 18 -8.00 -43.17 -27.17
C ILE A 18 -9.00 -42.08 -27.59
N GLY A 19 -10.10 -42.41 -28.27
CA GLY A 19 -11.16 -41.45 -28.62
C GLY A 19 -11.81 -40.85 -27.39
N GLY A 20 -12.04 -41.63 -26.33
CA GLY A 20 -12.56 -41.15 -25.05
C GLY A 20 -11.60 -40.19 -24.34
N LEU A 21 -10.28 -40.48 -24.34
CA LEU A 21 -9.27 -39.62 -23.76
C LEU A 21 -9.14 -38.29 -24.52
N ILE A 22 -9.16 -38.34 -25.85
CA ILE A 22 -9.11 -37.10 -26.69
C ILE A 22 -10.38 -36.27 -26.47
N PHE A 23 -11.55 -36.90 -26.33
CA PHE A 23 -12.82 -36.19 -26.06
C PHE A 23 -12.82 -35.55 -24.66
N LEU A 24 -12.30 -36.22 -23.64
CA LEU A 24 -12.17 -35.68 -22.29
C LEU A 24 -11.16 -34.51 -22.24
N ASP A 25 -10.04 -34.64 -22.94
CA ASP A 25 -9.03 -33.57 -23.05
C ASP A 25 -9.61 -32.33 -23.76
N HIS A 26 -10.34 -32.53 -24.84
CA HIS A 26 -11.02 -31.44 -25.57
C HIS A 26 -12.13 -30.78 -24.74
N GLN A 27 -12.86 -31.53 -23.91
CA GLN A 27 -13.82 -30.93 -22.96
C GLN A 27 -13.13 -30.14 -21.85
N HIS A 28 -11.99 -30.62 -21.32
CA HIS A 28 -11.20 -29.91 -20.33
C HIS A 28 -10.65 -28.59 -20.88
N HIS A 29 -10.09 -28.58 -22.10
CA HIS A 29 -9.63 -27.37 -22.76
C HIS A 29 -10.77 -26.38 -23.01
N ARG A 30 -11.93 -26.83 -23.53
CA ARG A 30 -13.10 -25.95 -23.71
C ARG A 30 -13.60 -25.34 -22.39
N GLN A 31 -13.62 -26.10 -21.30
CA GLN A 31 -14.04 -25.58 -20.00
C GLN A 31 -13.02 -24.56 -19.44
N ALA A 32 -11.72 -24.79 -19.63
CA ALA A 32 -10.67 -23.85 -19.27
C ALA A 32 -10.78 -22.54 -20.06
N ASP A 33 -10.97 -22.62 -21.39
CA ASP A 33 -11.11 -21.44 -22.26
C ASP A 33 -12.35 -20.61 -21.91
N VAL A 34 -13.48 -21.26 -21.63
CA VAL A 34 -14.73 -20.57 -21.20
C VAL A 34 -14.56 -19.92 -19.82
N GLN A 35 -13.80 -20.56 -18.92
CA GLN A 35 -13.52 -20.02 -17.60
C GLN A 35 -12.59 -18.80 -17.68
N VAL A 36 -11.56 -18.85 -18.54
CA VAL A 36 -10.64 -17.72 -18.79
C VAL A 36 -11.40 -16.55 -19.42
N GLU A 37 -12.17 -16.78 -20.48
CA GLU A 37 -12.97 -15.74 -21.13
C GLU A 37 -13.99 -15.11 -20.19
N LYS A 38 -14.64 -15.89 -19.32
CA LYS A 38 -15.58 -15.38 -18.31
C LYS A 38 -14.87 -14.57 -17.24
N THR A 39 -13.67 -14.97 -16.82
CA THR A 39 -12.86 -14.25 -15.83
C THR A 39 -12.36 -12.94 -16.42
N GLU A 40 -11.80 -12.95 -17.62
CA GLU A 40 -11.36 -11.73 -18.33
C GLU A 40 -12.50 -10.73 -18.53
N LYS A 41 -13.67 -11.20 -18.96
CA LYS A 41 -14.83 -10.34 -19.15
C LYS A 41 -15.38 -9.76 -17.84
N THR A 42 -15.33 -10.52 -16.75
CA THR A 42 -15.74 -10.05 -15.41
C THR A 42 -14.74 -9.02 -14.89
N THR A 43 -13.43 -9.26 -15.05
CA THR A 43 -12.37 -8.34 -14.64
C THR A 43 -12.44 -7.04 -15.43
N GLN A 44 -12.62 -7.11 -16.75
CA GLN A 44 -12.74 -5.93 -17.61
C GLN A 44 -13.99 -5.09 -17.29
N THR A 45 -15.12 -5.72 -16.96
CA THR A 45 -16.34 -5.00 -16.54
C THR A 45 -16.12 -4.31 -15.19
N SER A 46 -15.48 -4.98 -14.22
CA SER A 46 -15.16 -4.41 -12.91
C SER A 46 -14.20 -3.22 -13.02
N GLU A 47 -13.22 -3.29 -13.90
CA GLU A 47 -12.24 -2.20 -14.09
C GLU A 47 -12.87 -0.98 -14.76
N THR A 48 -13.76 -1.19 -15.75
CA THR A 48 -14.54 -0.13 -16.40
C THR A 48 -15.49 0.56 -15.40
N ASP A 49 -16.12 -0.19 -14.49
CA ASP A 49 -16.97 0.36 -13.44
C ASP A 49 -16.18 1.19 -12.44
N LYS A 50 -14.99 0.72 -12.03
CA LYS A 50 -14.05 1.46 -11.16
C LYS A 50 -13.66 2.79 -11.80
N GLU A 51 -13.14 2.75 -13.03
CA GLU A 51 -12.74 3.96 -13.77
C GLU A 51 -13.89 4.97 -13.84
N LYS A 52 -15.09 4.51 -14.18
CA LYS A 52 -16.27 5.38 -14.24
C LYS A 52 -16.58 6.02 -12.89
N VAL A 53 -16.60 5.26 -11.79
CA VAL A 53 -16.89 5.80 -10.46
C VAL A 53 -15.84 6.81 -10.04
N VAL A 54 -14.57 6.55 -10.34
CA VAL A 54 -13.44 7.45 -10.02
C VAL A 54 -13.56 8.75 -10.79
N GLU A 55 -13.77 8.70 -12.12
CA GLU A 55 -13.89 9.88 -12.97
C GLU A 55 -15.16 10.71 -12.65
N ASP A 56 -16.30 10.07 -12.41
CA ASP A 56 -17.54 10.75 -12.02
C ASP A 56 -17.34 11.52 -10.69
N ARG A 57 -16.61 10.95 -9.72
CA ARG A 57 -16.31 11.63 -8.46
C ARG A 57 -15.32 12.77 -8.65
N LEU A 58 -14.22 12.54 -9.35
CA LEU A 58 -13.21 13.54 -9.64
C LEU A 58 -13.83 14.77 -10.34
N ALA A 59 -14.71 14.55 -11.32
CA ALA A 59 -15.37 15.62 -12.06
C ALA A 59 -16.30 16.49 -11.20
N THR A 60 -16.76 16.01 -10.04
CA THR A 60 -17.63 16.77 -9.13
C THR A 60 -16.88 17.48 -8.01
N MET A 61 -15.56 17.27 -7.88
CA MET A 61 -14.75 17.87 -6.82
C MET A 61 -14.30 19.28 -7.18
N THR A 62 -14.34 20.18 -6.21
CA THR A 62 -13.69 21.50 -6.32
C THR A 62 -12.17 21.37 -6.20
N LEU A 63 -11.43 22.39 -6.59
CA LEU A 63 -9.97 22.39 -6.47
C LEU A 63 -9.53 22.22 -5.00
N GLU A 64 -10.23 22.85 -4.06
CA GLU A 64 -9.98 22.71 -2.62
C GLU A 64 -10.20 21.28 -2.15
N GLU A 65 -11.29 20.64 -2.59
CA GLU A 65 -11.56 19.23 -2.30
C GLU A 65 -10.46 18.32 -2.87
N LYS A 66 -9.99 18.57 -4.10
CA LYS A 66 -8.91 17.82 -4.75
C LYS A 66 -7.57 17.98 -3.99
N VAL A 67 -7.19 19.21 -3.67
CA VAL A 67 -5.94 19.47 -2.91
C VAL A 67 -6.00 18.85 -1.53
N GLY A 68 -7.14 18.90 -0.84
CA GLY A 68 -7.34 18.25 0.45
C GLY A 68 -7.13 16.73 0.41
N GLN A 69 -7.53 16.08 -0.71
CA GLN A 69 -7.30 14.63 -0.88
C GLN A 69 -5.82 14.25 -0.99
N LEU A 70 -4.92 15.17 -1.27
CA LEU A 70 -3.48 14.90 -1.29
C LEU A 70 -2.89 14.71 0.11
N PHE A 71 -3.68 14.89 1.18
CA PHE A 71 -3.19 14.84 2.57
C PHE A 71 -3.81 13.68 3.37
N TRP A 72 -2.97 12.78 3.84
CA TRP A 72 -3.30 11.78 4.84
C TRP A 72 -2.66 12.21 6.16
N ALA A 73 -3.44 12.93 6.96
CA ALA A 73 -2.92 13.70 8.07
C ALA A 73 -2.80 12.89 9.37
N ARG A 74 -1.88 13.30 10.24
CA ARG A 74 -1.96 12.92 11.66
C ARG A 74 -3.21 13.52 12.28
N VAL A 75 -3.86 12.80 13.19
CA VAL A 75 -4.99 13.35 13.94
C VAL A 75 -4.55 14.58 14.73
N PRO A 76 -5.14 15.77 14.52
CA PRO A 76 -4.78 16.95 15.30
C PRO A 76 -5.30 16.83 16.74
N ALA A 77 -4.67 17.55 17.67
CA ALA A 77 -5.08 17.54 19.07
C ALA A 77 -6.52 18.07 19.24
N ASP A 78 -6.84 19.14 18.51
CA ASP A 78 -8.13 19.82 18.53
C ASP A 78 -8.73 19.90 17.12
N HIS A 79 -10.02 20.21 17.02
CA HIS A 79 -10.73 20.47 15.76
C HIS A 79 -10.77 19.31 14.75
N GLN A 80 -10.64 18.07 15.21
CA GLN A 80 -10.55 16.87 14.36
C GLN A 80 -11.66 16.76 13.30
N ILE A 81 -12.89 17.04 13.71
CA ILE A 81 -14.06 16.97 12.82
C ILE A 81 -14.17 18.20 11.91
N GLU A 82 -13.87 19.37 12.44
CA GLU A 82 -13.85 20.64 11.72
C GLU A 82 -12.79 20.61 10.61
N ASP A 83 -11.60 20.07 10.90
CA ASP A 83 -10.51 20.00 9.95
C ASP A 83 -10.82 19.04 8.79
N LEU A 84 -11.43 17.88 9.06
CA LEU A 84 -11.91 16.98 7.99
C LEU A 84 -12.86 17.69 7.02
N LYS A 85 -13.77 18.55 7.55
CA LYS A 85 -14.74 19.29 6.74
C LYS A 85 -14.13 20.47 6.00
N SER A 86 -13.24 21.20 6.68
CA SER A 86 -12.69 22.46 6.15
C SER A 86 -11.56 22.24 5.17
N TYR A 87 -10.73 21.22 5.39
CA TYR A 87 -9.56 20.91 4.57
C TYR A 87 -9.79 19.74 3.61
N HIS A 88 -10.93 19.07 3.68
CA HIS A 88 -11.28 17.93 2.79
C HIS A 88 -10.23 16.82 2.73
N LEU A 89 -9.60 16.52 3.87
CA LEU A 89 -8.47 15.58 3.98
C LEU A 89 -8.82 14.19 3.41
N SER A 90 -7.83 13.52 2.84
CA SER A 90 -7.97 12.14 2.39
C SER A 90 -8.30 11.17 3.52
N GLY A 91 -7.82 11.48 4.72
CA GLY A 91 -8.07 10.71 5.92
C GLY A 91 -7.13 11.04 7.07
N TYR A 92 -7.16 10.19 8.09
CA TYR A 92 -6.29 10.28 9.25
C TYR A 92 -5.45 9.03 9.45
N ILE A 93 -4.19 9.23 9.88
CA ILE A 93 -3.34 8.17 10.43
C ILE A 93 -3.37 8.26 11.95
N LEU A 94 -3.71 7.12 12.58
CA LEU A 94 -3.81 7.00 14.03
C LEU A 94 -2.47 6.56 14.62
N PHE A 95 -1.97 7.33 15.57
CA PHE A 95 -0.76 7.08 16.32
C PHE A 95 -1.07 6.55 17.73
N GLY A 96 -0.07 6.12 18.50
CA GLY A 96 -0.25 5.56 19.84
C GLY A 96 -1.12 6.41 20.76
N ARG A 97 -0.93 7.75 20.76
CA ARG A 97 -1.72 8.70 21.54
C ARG A 97 -3.24 8.67 21.26
N ASP A 98 -3.61 8.24 20.03
CA ASP A 98 -5.02 8.18 19.62
C ASP A 98 -5.75 6.95 20.18
N PHE A 99 -4.99 5.99 20.71
CA PHE A 99 -5.49 4.78 21.37
C PHE A 99 -5.45 4.86 22.89
N GLU A 100 -4.69 5.79 23.48
CA GLU A 100 -4.49 5.90 24.93
C GLU A 100 -5.81 6.03 25.69
N GLY A 101 -6.03 5.14 26.67
CA GLY A 101 -7.22 5.14 27.51
C GLY A 101 -8.53 4.76 26.82
N ARG A 102 -8.48 4.19 25.63
CA ARG A 102 -9.63 3.78 24.82
C ARG A 102 -9.79 2.26 24.80
N THR A 103 -10.99 1.83 24.54
CA THR A 103 -11.35 0.46 24.20
C THR A 103 -11.50 0.30 22.68
N LEU A 104 -11.61 -0.95 22.19
CA LEU A 104 -11.92 -1.19 20.78
C LEU A 104 -13.27 -0.57 20.35
N GLU A 105 -14.26 -0.56 21.27
CA GLU A 105 -15.57 0.06 21.00
C GLU A 105 -15.44 1.59 20.87
N ASP A 106 -14.63 2.22 21.73
CA ASP A 106 -14.36 3.67 21.64
C ASP A 106 -13.67 4.00 20.31
N MET A 107 -12.73 3.16 19.87
CA MET A 107 -12.05 3.33 18.58
C MET A 107 -13.01 3.21 17.41
N LYS A 108 -13.88 2.21 17.42
CA LYS A 108 -14.92 2.05 16.41
C LYS A 108 -15.88 3.26 16.35
N ALA A 109 -16.29 3.76 17.50
CA ALA A 109 -17.14 4.96 17.58
C ALA A 109 -16.39 6.19 17.03
N LEU A 110 -15.09 6.34 17.35
CA LEU A 110 -14.25 7.45 16.88
C LEU A 110 -14.08 7.44 15.36
N THR A 111 -13.68 6.31 14.77
CA THR A 111 -13.49 6.18 13.32
C THR A 111 -14.80 6.36 12.56
N SER A 112 -15.92 5.86 13.10
CA SER A 112 -17.25 6.09 12.52
C SER A 112 -17.64 7.57 12.50
N ARG A 113 -17.29 8.33 13.55
CA ARG A 113 -17.49 9.78 13.59
C ARG A 113 -16.65 10.52 12.56
N TYR A 114 -15.39 10.07 12.35
CA TYR A 114 -14.53 10.63 11.29
C TYR A 114 -15.14 10.37 9.91
N GLN A 115 -15.54 9.13 9.62
CA GLN A 115 -16.17 8.79 8.34
C GLN A 115 -17.44 9.62 8.08
N ALA A 116 -18.29 9.78 9.09
CA ALA A 116 -19.52 10.56 8.97
C ALA A 116 -19.30 12.07 8.77
N ALA A 117 -18.10 12.58 9.07
CA ALA A 117 -17.76 13.99 8.91
C ALA A 117 -17.31 14.36 7.50
N SER A 118 -16.95 13.39 6.67
CA SER A 118 -16.39 13.64 5.34
C SER A 118 -17.34 13.28 4.21
N LYS A 119 -17.40 14.12 3.17
CA LYS A 119 -18.14 13.88 1.93
C LYS A 119 -17.51 12.76 1.10
N THR A 120 -16.17 12.73 1.05
CA THR A 120 -15.39 11.67 0.41
C THR A 120 -14.95 10.67 1.47
N PRO A 121 -15.22 9.37 1.33
CA PRO A 121 -14.80 8.38 2.33
C PRO A 121 -13.32 8.50 2.69
N LEU A 122 -13.02 8.32 3.97
CA LEU A 122 -11.68 8.52 4.51
C LEU A 122 -10.83 7.25 4.47
N LEU A 123 -9.56 7.40 4.14
CA LEU A 123 -8.53 6.46 4.54
C LEU A 123 -8.26 6.65 6.04
N ILE A 124 -8.48 5.62 6.84
CA ILE A 124 -8.12 5.62 8.26
C ILE A 124 -7.03 4.58 8.43
N GLY A 125 -5.83 5.05 8.73
CA GLY A 125 -4.63 4.24 8.76
C GLY A 125 -4.00 4.09 10.12
N SER A 126 -3.13 3.08 10.25
CA SER A 126 -2.30 2.90 11.44
C SER A 126 -1.03 2.14 11.11
N ASP A 127 0.06 2.49 11.80
CA ASP A 127 1.30 1.73 11.83
C ASP A 127 1.16 0.54 12.79
N GLU A 128 0.73 -0.60 12.30
CA GLU A 128 0.66 -1.81 13.10
C GLU A 128 1.58 -2.88 12.48
N GLU A 129 2.90 -2.62 12.50
CA GLU A 129 3.90 -3.57 12.00
C GLU A 129 3.98 -4.81 12.88
N GLY A 130 3.84 -4.60 14.18
CA GLY A 130 4.15 -5.54 15.26
C GLY A 130 5.52 -5.26 15.89
N GLY A 131 5.76 -5.82 17.07
CA GLY A 131 7.01 -5.60 17.80
C GLY A 131 7.16 -4.16 18.30
N THR A 132 8.19 -3.44 17.84
CA THR A 132 8.50 -2.08 18.29
C THR A 132 7.59 -1.01 17.69
N VAL A 133 6.95 -1.29 16.57
CA VAL A 133 6.06 -0.34 15.88
C VAL A 133 4.62 -0.86 15.91
N THR A 134 3.92 -0.46 16.96
CA THR A 134 2.54 -0.82 17.21
C THR A 134 1.72 0.39 17.65
N ARG A 135 0.40 0.34 17.46
CA ARG A 135 -0.54 1.39 17.88
C ARG A 135 -1.73 0.76 18.59
N ILE A 136 -2.60 0.03 17.85
CA ILE A 136 -3.76 -0.64 18.43
C ILE A 136 -3.36 -1.74 19.43
N SER A 137 -2.20 -2.34 19.28
CA SER A 137 -1.65 -3.31 20.23
C SER A 137 -1.60 -2.81 21.67
N SER A 138 -1.52 -1.48 21.88
CA SER A 138 -1.50 -0.88 23.23
C SER A 138 -2.80 -1.07 24.01
N ILE A 139 -3.89 -1.39 23.33
CA ILE A 139 -5.22 -1.61 23.92
C ILE A 139 -5.72 -3.06 23.77
N LEU A 140 -4.83 -3.97 23.33
CA LEU A 140 -5.12 -5.40 23.20
C LEU A 140 -4.52 -6.17 24.38
N ASP A 141 -5.19 -7.26 24.79
CA ASP A 141 -4.66 -8.18 25.83
C ASP A 141 -3.35 -8.82 25.40
N THR A 142 -3.16 -9.04 24.09
CA THR A 142 -1.94 -9.60 23.52
C THR A 142 -1.49 -8.73 22.34
N PRO A 143 -0.39 -7.98 22.50
CA PRO A 143 0.18 -7.18 21.41
C PRO A 143 0.67 -8.03 20.24
N PHE A 144 0.61 -7.49 19.02
CA PHE A 144 1.17 -8.10 17.82
C PHE A 144 2.70 -8.14 17.90
N GLN A 145 3.28 -9.29 17.55
CA GLN A 145 4.73 -9.51 17.56
C GLN A 145 5.37 -9.02 16.27
N SER A 146 6.69 -8.81 16.29
CA SER A 146 7.43 -8.44 15.08
C SER A 146 7.42 -9.58 14.05
N PRO A 147 7.42 -9.28 12.76
CA PRO A 147 7.52 -10.29 11.70
C PRO A 147 8.73 -11.21 11.85
N MET A 148 9.89 -10.67 12.28
CA MET A 148 11.10 -11.44 12.55
C MET A 148 10.87 -12.48 13.64
N MET A 149 10.29 -12.08 14.77
CA MET A 149 10.04 -13.02 15.88
C MET A 149 9.06 -14.12 15.47
N LEU A 150 7.98 -13.76 14.77
CA LEU A 150 6.99 -14.72 14.27
C LEU A 150 7.61 -15.71 13.28
N TYR A 151 8.47 -15.21 12.39
CA TYR A 151 9.17 -16.06 11.43
C TYR A 151 10.08 -17.07 12.13
N HIS A 152 10.81 -16.64 13.16
CA HIS A 152 11.65 -17.55 13.98
C HIS A 152 10.84 -18.59 14.74
N GLN A 153 9.63 -18.26 15.19
CA GLN A 153 8.77 -19.17 15.96
C GLN A 153 8.05 -20.20 15.10
N GLY A 154 7.59 -19.83 13.92
CA GLY A 154 6.73 -20.70 13.11
C GLY A 154 6.78 -20.43 11.60
N GLY A 155 7.85 -19.79 11.13
CA GLY A 155 8.05 -19.53 9.70
C GLY A 155 6.99 -18.59 9.10
N MET A 156 6.84 -18.66 7.80
CA MET A 156 5.93 -17.81 7.04
C MET A 156 4.47 -17.93 7.51
N GLU A 157 4.02 -19.14 7.85
CA GLU A 157 2.62 -19.34 8.28
C GLU A 157 2.31 -18.61 9.59
N ALA A 158 3.25 -18.52 10.53
CA ALA A 158 3.05 -17.73 11.74
C ALA A 158 2.89 -16.25 11.43
N VAL A 159 3.71 -15.70 10.53
CA VAL A 159 3.64 -14.30 10.09
C VAL A 159 2.30 -14.02 9.40
N LEU A 160 1.86 -14.88 8.50
CA LEU A 160 0.61 -14.70 7.77
C LEU A 160 -0.62 -14.87 8.67
N SER A 161 -0.57 -15.80 9.63
CA SER A 161 -1.63 -15.96 10.63
C SER A 161 -1.80 -14.71 11.49
N ASP A 162 -0.69 -14.08 11.88
CA ASP A 162 -0.69 -12.80 12.59
C ASP A 162 -1.24 -11.66 11.71
N THR A 163 -0.82 -11.58 10.44
CA THR A 163 -1.33 -10.62 9.47
C THR A 163 -2.85 -10.72 9.34
N ARG A 164 -3.42 -11.92 9.24
CA ARG A 164 -4.89 -12.12 9.21
C ARG A 164 -5.57 -11.55 10.46
N LYS A 165 -5.10 -11.92 11.64
CA LYS A 165 -5.65 -11.41 12.92
C LYS A 165 -5.54 -9.89 13.01
N LYS A 166 -4.41 -9.34 12.60
CA LYS A 166 -4.17 -7.90 12.56
C LYS A 166 -5.19 -7.19 11.68
N THR A 167 -5.43 -7.66 10.46
CA THR A 167 -6.42 -7.09 9.55
C THR A 167 -7.85 -7.18 10.11
N GLU A 168 -8.22 -8.31 10.75
CA GLU A 168 -9.52 -8.46 11.41
C GLU A 168 -9.73 -7.43 12.53
N VAL A 169 -8.71 -7.24 13.39
CA VAL A 169 -8.76 -6.26 14.48
C VAL A 169 -8.87 -4.83 13.94
N LEU A 170 -8.02 -4.46 12.98
CA LEU A 170 -8.03 -3.13 12.37
C LEU A 170 -9.40 -2.82 11.74
N LYS A 171 -9.95 -3.75 10.95
CA LYS A 171 -11.30 -3.61 10.36
C LYS A 171 -12.39 -3.46 11.41
N SER A 172 -12.32 -4.21 12.51
CA SER A 172 -13.35 -4.20 13.55
C SER A 172 -13.55 -2.82 14.18
N VAL A 173 -12.50 -1.99 14.14
CA VAL A 173 -12.51 -0.61 14.64
C VAL A 173 -12.52 0.44 13.52
N GLY A 174 -12.81 0.05 12.27
CA GLY A 174 -12.93 0.97 11.13
C GLY A 174 -11.61 1.52 10.59
N ILE A 175 -10.47 0.91 10.94
CA ILE A 175 -9.17 1.18 10.29
C ILE A 175 -9.13 0.35 9.01
N ASN A 176 -8.97 1.03 7.87
CA ASN A 176 -9.09 0.44 6.53
C ASN A 176 -7.79 0.41 5.73
N ALA A 177 -6.70 0.96 6.27
CA ALA A 177 -5.38 0.90 5.66
C ALA A 177 -4.28 0.68 6.70
N GLY A 178 -3.33 -0.20 6.40
CA GLY A 178 -2.16 -0.48 7.22
C GLY A 178 -0.88 0.07 6.59
N LEU A 179 -0.03 0.73 7.39
CA LEU A 179 1.30 1.13 6.94
C LEU A 179 2.28 -0.04 7.11
N PHE A 180 1.97 -1.15 6.46
CA PHE A 180 2.74 -2.39 6.39
C PHE A 180 2.34 -3.19 5.13
N PRO A 181 3.14 -4.19 4.66
CA PRO A 181 4.34 -4.76 5.29
C PRO A 181 5.60 -3.91 5.11
N VAL A 182 6.57 -4.10 6.01
CA VAL A 182 7.92 -3.58 5.85
C VAL A 182 8.66 -4.45 4.84
N ALA A 183 9.08 -3.83 3.74
CA ALA A 183 9.78 -4.48 2.63
C ALA A 183 11.31 -4.28 2.66
N ASP A 184 11.79 -3.53 3.68
CA ASP A 184 13.21 -3.26 3.87
C ASP A 184 14.01 -4.52 4.13
N LEU A 185 15.27 -4.48 3.71
CA LEU A 185 16.32 -5.43 4.06
C LEU A 185 17.32 -4.77 5.01
N ALA A 186 17.87 -5.53 5.94
CA ALA A 186 18.99 -5.12 6.79
C ALA A 186 19.88 -6.34 7.08
N GLY A 187 21.17 -6.19 6.85
CA GLY A 187 22.19 -7.22 7.13
C GLY A 187 22.84 -7.06 8.49
N ASP A 188 22.89 -5.83 9.00
CA ASP A 188 23.47 -5.50 10.31
C ASP A 188 22.38 -5.42 11.39
N SER A 189 22.50 -6.24 12.42
CA SER A 189 21.56 -6.24 13.55
C SER A 189 21.58 -4.95 14.38
N SER A 190 22.54 -4.07 14.18
CA SER A 190 22.58 -2.74 14.79
C SER A 190 21.91 -1.66 13.93
N ALA A 191 21.49 -1.98 12.69
CA ALA A 191 20.83 -1.03 11.82
C ALA A 191 19.46 -0.62 12.35
N PHE A 192 19.09 0.65 12.19
CA PHE A 192 17.83 1.22 12.65
C PHE A 192 16.61 0.38 12.28
N ILE A 193 16.58 -0.13 11.05
CA ILE A 193 15.39 -0.83 10.52
C ILE A 193 15.36 -2.33 10.88
N TYR A 194 16.46 -2.91 11.36
CA TYR A 194 16.64 -4.35 11.49
C TYR A 194 15.49 -5.06 12.23
N ASP A 195 15.14 -4.61 13.44
CA ASP A 195 14.08 -5.22 14.27
C ASP A 195 12.67 -5.11 13.68
N ARG A 196 12.49 -4.26 12.65
CA ARG A 196 11.23 -4.06 11.94
C ARG A 196 11.12 -4.93 10.69
N THR A 197 12.24 -5.47 10.21
CA THR A 197 12.27 -6.39 9.03
C THR A 197 11.81 -7.79 9.42
N ILE A 198 11.67 -8.66 8.42
CA ILE A 198 11.50 -10.11 8.68
C ILE A 198 12.82 -10.81 9.04
N GLY A 199 13.97 -10.13 8.90
CA GLY A 199 15.31 -10.65 9.23
C GLY A 199 15.79 -11.77 8.31
N GLN A 200 15.41 -11.72 7.02
CA GLN A 200 15.73 -12.74 6.02
C GLN A 200 16.36 -12.12 4.78
N ASP A 201 16.82 -12.97 3.86
CA ASP A 201 17.35 -12.55 2.58
C ASP A 201 16.26 -11.92 1.68
N ALA A 202 16.69 -11.32 0.56
CA ALA A 202 15.81 -10.58 -0.36
C ALA A 202 14.71 -11.47 -0.96
N GLN A 203 14.98 -12.74 -1.25
CA GLN A 203 14.00 -13.67 -1.84
C GLN A 203 12.94 -14.08 -0.81
N THR A 204 13.36 -14.39 0.39
CA THR A 204 12.44 -14.73 1.48
C THR A 204 11.60 -13.52 1.87
N THR A 205 12.19 -12.33 1.93
CA THR A 205 11.48 -11.07 2.19
C THR A 205 10.50 -10.77 1.06
N ALA A 206 10.87 -10.98 -0.22
CA ALA A 206 9.97 -10.84 -1.36
C ALA A 206 8.76 -11.80 -1.27
N SER A 207 8.99 -13.04 -0.87
CA SER A 207 7.92 -14.02 -0.62
C SER A 207 6.98 -13.60 0.51
N TYR A 208 7.53 -13.03 1.60
CA TYR A 208 6.77 -12.47 2.71
C TYR A 208 5.90 -11.30 2.24
N VAL A 209 6.50 -10.31 1.62
CA VAL A 209 5.81 -9.10 1.16
C VAL A 209 4.66 -9.45 0.22
N LYS A 210 4.91 -10.32 -0.78
CA LYS A 210 3.89 -10.82 -1.68
C LYS A 210 2.69 -11.39 -0.94
N GLN A 211 2.93 -12.38 -0.06
CA GLN A 211 1.86 -13.08 0.66
C GLN A 211 1.13 -12.17 1.66
N ALA A 212 1.84 -11.24 2.30
CA ALA A 212 1.23 -10.25 3.19
C ALA A 212 0.29 -9.32 2.42
N VAL A 213 0.69 -8.83 1.24
CA VAL A 213 -0.18 -8.02 0.36
C VAL A 213 -1.42 -8.80 -0.07
N GLU A 214 -1.25 -10.05 -0.53
CA GLU A 214 -2.38 -10.92 -0.91
C GLU A 214 -3.36 -11.14 0.26
N GLU A 215 -2.86 -11.25 1.49
CA GLU A 215 -3.69 -11.41 2.69
C GLU A 215 -4.45 -10.12 3.04
N LEU A 216 -3.80 -8.96 2.94
CA LEU A 216 -4.41 -7.65 3.14
C LEU A 216 -5.54 -7.40 2.13
N GLN A 217 -5.32 -7.69 0.86
CA GLN A 217 -6.33 -7.55 -0.20
C GLN A 217 -7.56 -8.41 0.02
N LYS A 218 -7.38 -9.69 0.40
CA LYS A 218 -8.51 -10.59 0.73
C LYS A 218 -9.42 -10.01 1.80
N ASN A 219 -8.84 -9.27 2.72
CA ASN A 219 -9.55 -8.65 3.83
C ASN A 219 -10.01 -7.22 3.54
N LYS A 220 -9.75 -6.67 2.35
CA LYS A 220 -10.02 -5.27 1.99
C LYS A 220 -9.42 -4.29 3.00
N VAL A 221 -8.17 -4.50 3.38
CA VAL A 221 -7.34 -3.57 4.16
C VAL A 221 -6.20 -3.12 3.26
N GLY A 222 -6.03 -1.83 3.10
CA GLY A 222 -5.00 -1.25 2.24
C GLY A 222 -3.60 -1.58 2.73
N SER A 223 -2.72 -1.88 1.79
CA SER A 223 -1.31 -2.20 2.00
C SER A 223 -0.40 -1.02 1.68
N THR A 224 0.68 -0.86 2.45
CA THR A 224 1.74 0.12 2.20
C THR A 224 3.10 -0.54 2.27
N LEU A 225 3.76 -0.69 1.14
CA LEU A 225 5.15 -1.16 1.14
C LEU A 225 6.08 -0.05 1.59
N LYS A 226 6.98 -0.34 2.51
CA LYS A 226 7.89 0.66 3.06
C LYS A 226 9.24 0.08 3.47
N HIS A 227 10.25 0.90 3.40
CA HIS A 227 10.35 2.32 3.03
C HIS A 227 11.18 2.44 1.75
N PHE A 228 10.52 2.71 0.62
CA PHE A 228 11.22 2.77 -0.67
C PHE A 228 12.27 3.90 -0.66
N PRO A 229 13.44 3.70 -1.25
CA PRO A 229 13.91 2.55 -2.05
C PRO A 229 14.63 1.45 -1.26
N GLY A 230 14.45 1.40 0.05
CA GLY A 230 15.05 0.46 0.98
C GLY A 230 16.04 1.13 1.94
N TYR A 231 15.85 0.95 3.25
CA TYR A 231 16.75 1.52 4.27
C TYR A 231 18.13 0.90 4.23
N GLY A 232 18.23 -0.43 4.01
CA GLY A 232 19.48 -1.15 4.18
C GLY A 232 20.01 -0.99 5.62
N ASP A 233 21.34 -0.96 5.75
CA ASP A 233 22.00 -0.78 7.04
C ASP A 233 22.24 0.70 7.42
N ASN A 234 21.43 1.61 6.86
CA ASN A 234 21.54 3.04 7.13
C ASN A 234 20.90 3.45 8.47
N GLY A 235 21.19 4.68 8.91
CA GLY A 235 20.68 5.28 10.14
C GLY A 235 19.21 5.73 10.02
N ASP A 236 18.71 6.34 11.09
CA ASP A 236 17.34 6.77 11.27
C ASP A 236 17.08 8.17 10.68
N SER A 237 16.27 8.27 9.61
CA SER A 237 15.89 9.54 9.00
C SER A 237 14.87 10.35 9.83
N HIS A 238 14.33 9.80 10.93
CA HIS A 238 13.55 10.58 11.88
C HIS A 238 14.37 11.61 12.62
N THR A 239 15.66 11.37 12.76
CA THR A 239 16.55 12.19 13.61
C THR A 239 17.58 12.99 12.83
N ASP A 240 17.93 12.60 11.60
CA ASP A 240 18.97 13.25 10.81
C ASP A 240 18.79 13.04 9.29
N ILE A 241 19.59 13.79 8.51
CA ILE A 241 19.70 13.61 7.05
C ILE A 241 20.58 12.38 6.78
N ILE A 242 19.97 11.31 6.27
CA ILE A 242 20.66 10.06 5.96
C ILE A 242 21.14 10.06 4.50
N ARG A 243 22.44 9.77 4.33
CA ARG A 243 23.09 9.65 3.01
C ARG A 243 23.46 8.22 2.73
N ASP A 244 22.82 7.64 1.73
CA ASP A 244 23.06 6.28 1.25
C ASP A 244 23.95 6.32 -0.01
N ASN A 245 25.02 5.57 0.01
CA ASN A 245 26.02 5.52 -1.06
C ASN A 245 25.86 4.26 -1.95
N ARG A 246 24.83 3.45 -1.76
CA ARG A 246 24.55 2.30 -2.62
C ARG A 246 24.22 2.75 -4.04
N SER A 247 24.60 1.96 -5.02
CA SER A 247 24.28 2.23 -6.42
C SER A 247 22.86 1.75 -6.75
N LEU A 248 22.31 2.23 -7.87
CA LEU A 248 21.04 1.72 -8.38
C LEU A 248 21.09 0.22 -8.68
N ASP A 249 22.25 -0.29 -9.13
CA ASP A 249 22.41 -1.73 -9.39
C ASP A 249 22.44 -2.55 -8.12
N ASP A 250 23.00 -2.03 -7.00
CA ASP A 250 22.95 -2.68 -5.69
C ASP A 250 21.49 -2.80 -5.23
N LEU A 251 20.70 -1.72 -5.37
CA LEU A 251 19.28 -1.71 -4.99
C LEU A 251 18.45 -2.68 -5.85
N ARG A 252 18.70 -2.74 -7.16
CA ARG A 252 18.01 -3.66 -8.08
C ARG A 252 18.26 -5.13 -7.75
N GLN A 253 19.48 -5.45 -7.29
CA GLN A 253 19.86 -6.83 -6.98
C GLN A 253 19.28 -7.32 -5.64
N ALA A 254 18.91 -6.43 -4.74
CA ALA A 254 18.45 -6.77 -3.40
C ALA A 254 17.15 -6.05 -3.02
N ASP A 255 17.21 -4.75 -2.72
CA ASP A 255 16.12 -4.00 -2.09
C ASP A 255 14.86 -3.93 -2.96
N PHE A 256 15.00 -3.86 -4.29
CA PHE A 256 13.83 -3.79 -5.18
C PHE A 256 13.07 -5.12 -5.31
N LEU A 257 13.66 -6.26 -4.96
CA LEU A 257 12.99 -7.56 -5.09
C LEU A 257 11.74 -7.67 -4.21
N PRO A 258 11.76 -7.31 -2.90
CA PRO A 258 10.56 -7.28 -2.07
C PRO A 258 9.51 -6.28 -2.57
N PHE A 259 9.93 -5.08 -3.01
CA PHE A 259 8.98 -4.10 -3.55
C PHE A 259 8.32 -4.59 -4.83
N GLN A 260 9.09 -5.15 -5.78
CA GLN A 260 8.54 -5.70 -7.01
C GLN A 260 7.54 -6.83 -6.72
N ALA A 261 7.88 -7.74 -5.81
CA ALA A 261 6.99 -8.83 -5.41
C ALA A 261 5.66 -8.34 -4.82
N GLY A 262 5.70 -7.27 -4.02
CA GLY A 262 4.50 -6.62 -3.50
C GLY A 262 3.71 -5.88 -4.58
N ILE A 263 4.37 -5.20 -5.50
CA ILE A 263 3.75 -4.55 -6.67
C ILE A 263 3.02 -5.57 -7.54
N ASP A 264 3.69 -6.68 -7.85
CA ASP A 264 3.12 -7.78 -8.67
C ASP A 264 1.95 -8.47 -7.96
N ALA A 265 1.92 -8.44 -6.63
CA ALA A 265 0.81 -8.91 -5.81
C ALA A 265 -0.34 -7.89 -5.72
N GLY A 266 -0.17 -6.68 -6.27
CA GLY A 266 -1.18 -5.62 -6.28
C GLY A 266 -1.18 -4.73 -5.05
N ALA A 267 -0.01 -4.41 -4.49
CA ALA A 267 0.10 -3.44 -3.39
C ALA A 267 -0.58 -2.11 -3.73
N ASP A 268 -1.32 -1.56 -2.77
CA ASP A 268 -2.12 -0.35 -2.96
C ASP A 268 -1.25 0.91 -2.94
N SER A 269 -0.27 0.94 -2.04
CA SER A 269 0.59 2.12 -1.88
C SER A 269 2.03 1.76 -1.56
N ILE A 270 2.93 2.72 -1.84
CA ILE A 270 4.35 2.66 -1.48
C ILE A 270 4.73 3.96 -0.77
N LEU A 271 5.37 3.83 0.39
CA LEU A 271 5.88 4.95 1.17
C LEU A 271 7.35 5.16 0.84
N VAL A 272 7.69 6.39 0.43
CA VAL A 272 9.04 6.80 0.04
C VAL A 272 9.72 7.50 1.21
N SER A 273 10.89 7.01 1.60
CA SER A 273 11.70 7.53 2.70
C SER A 273 12.36 8.88 2.38
N HIS A 274 12.97 9.50 3.40
CA HIS A 274 13.74 10.75 3.26
C HIS A 274 15.26 10.54 3.08
N ASN A 275 15.72 9.29 2.91
CA ASN A 275 17.13 9.01 2.65
C ASN A 275 17.58 9.61 1.32
N ILE A 276 18.80 10.15 1.24
CA ILE A 276 19.41 10.66 0.04
C ILE A 276 20.28 9.58 -0.59
N LEU A 277 19.88 9.06 -1.75
CA LEU A 277 20.68 8.12 -2.53
C LEU A 277 21.71 8.88 -3.35
N THR A 278 22.91 9.11 -2.79
CA THR A 278 23.92 10.04 -3.31
C THR A 278 24.43 9.70 -4.72
N LYS A 279 24.31 8.44 -5.15
CA LYS A 279 24.65 8.01 -6.53
C LYS A 279 23.48 8.14 -7.52
N ILE A 280 22.29 8.49 -7.06
CA ILE A 280 21.11 8.65 -7.90
C ILE A 280 20.69 10.12 -7.94
N ASP A 281 20.57 10.75 -6.77
CA ASP A 281 20.17 12.15 -6.67
C ASP A 281 20.87 12.86 -5.49
N THR A 282 20.70 14.19 -5.42
CA THR A 282 21.28 15.03 -4.38
C THR A 282 20.26 15.49 -3.34
N VAL A 283 18.99 15.12 -3.53
CA VAL A 283 17.86 15.48 -2.68
C VAL A 283 17.27 14.23 -2.00
N PRO A 284 16.52 14.37 -0.89
CA PRO A 284 15.77 13.28 -0.29
C PRO A 284 14.90 12.52 -1.29
N SER A 285 14.81 11.21 -1.15
CA SER A 285 14.06 10.32 -2.05
C SER A 285 12.60 10.76 -2.23
N SER A 286 11.95 11.23 -1.16
CA SER A 286 10.57 11.74 -1.20
C SER A 286 10.35 12.97 -2.08
N ILE A 287 11.39 13.79 -2.33
CA ILE A 287 11.33 14.95 -3.21
C ILE A 287 12.16 14.75 -4.49
N SER A 288 12.57 13.52 -4.80
CA SER A 288 13.35 13.19 -5.99
C SER A 288 12.45 12.70 -7.14
N PRO A 289 12.35 13.44 -8.25
CA PRO A 289 11.66 12.95 -9.45
C PRO A 289 12.23 11.64 -9.97
N LYS A 290 13.56 11.43 -9.86
CA LYS A 290 14.23 10.21 -10.32
C LYS A 290 13.76 8.97 -9.56
N ILE A 291 13.57 9.08 -8.24
CA ILE A 291 13.08 7.98 -7.40
C ILE A 291 11.64 7.63 -7.75
N ASN A 292 10.79 8.64 -7.94
CA ASN A 292 9.43 8.42 -8.39
C ASN A 292 9.35 7.83 -9.80
N GLU A 293 10.27 8.24 -10.69
CA GLU A 293 10.36 7.68 -12.04
C GLU A 293 10.76 6.19 -12.02
N ILE A 294 11.66 5.79 -11.14
CA ILE A 294 12.01 4.37 -10.94
C ILE A 294 10.76 3.57 -10.55
N LEU A 295 9.97 4.04 -9.57
CA LEU A 295 8.71 3.37 -9.18
C LEU A 295 7.73 3.27 -10.34
N ARG A 296 7.51 4.37 -11.07
CA ARG A 296 6.51 4.44 -12.15
C ARG A 296 6.92 3.70 -13.40
N LYS A 297 8.18 3.84 -13.84
CA LYS A 297 8.63 3.35 -15.15
C LYS A 297 9.38 2.02 -15.07
N GLU A 298 10.25 1.84 -14.07
CA GLU A 298 11.05 0.63 -13.96
C GLU A 298 10.28 -0.48 -13.24
N LEU A 299 9.72 -0.19 -12.05
CA LEU A 299 8.93 -1.15 -11.29
C LEU A 299 7.45 -1.19 -11.71
N ASN A 300 7.03 -0.33 -12.66
CA ASN A 300 5.68 -0.26 -13.24
C ASN A 300 4.56 -0.09 -12.21
N PHE A 301 4.83 0.55 -11.06
CA PHE A 301 3.87 0.76 -10.01
C PHE A 301 2.75 1.72 -10.41
N LYS A 302 1.49 1.31 -10.28
CA LYS A 302 0.29 2.09 -10.66
C LYS A 302 -0.47 2.66 -9.47
N GLY A 303 -0.23 2.14 -8.26
CA GLY A 303 -0.90 2.57 -7.04
C GLY A 303 -0.43 3.94 -6.52
N VAL A 304 -0.77 4.24 -5.29
CA VAL A 304 -0.47 5.51 -4.62
C VAL A 304 0.99 5.54 -4.15
N ILE A 305 1.78 6.51 -4.60
CA ILE A 305 3.08 6.83 -4.00
C ILE A 305 2.84 7.88 -2.92
N MET A 306 3.24 7.56 -1.69
CA MET A 306 3.16 8.50 -0.59
C MET A 306 4.53 8.82 -0.02
N THR A 307 4.64 9.95 0.65
CA THR A 307 5.85 10.32 1.39
C THR A 307 5.87 9.62 2.75
N ASP A 308 7.04 9.42 3.32
CA ASP A 308 7.17 9.35 4.77
C ASP A 308 6.78 10.69 5.39
N ASP A 309 6.65 10.75 6.71
CA ASP A 309 6.11 11.92 7.39
C ASP A 309 6.97 13.17 7.16
N LEU A 310 6.39 14.23 6.59
CA LEU A 310 7.11 15.44 6.26
C LEU A 310 7.69 16.20 7.49
N ASP A 311 7.18 15.90 8.69
CA ASP A 311 7.69 16.51 9.93
C ASP A 311 9.01 15.86 10.41
N MET A 312 9.48 14.77 9.76
CA MET A 312 10.75 14.13 10.10
C MET A 312 11.96 15.01 9.78
N ALA A 313 12.98 14.95 10.64
CA ALA A 313 14.18 15.78 10.53
C ALA A 313 14.93 15.60 9.19
N GLY A 314 14.93 14.40 8.64
CA GLY A 314 15.55 14.08 7.35
C GLY A 314 15.03 14.93 6.18
N LEU A 315 13.81 15.45 6.27
CA LEU A 315 13.24 16.38 5.30
C LEU A 315 13.13 17.81 5.87
N ALA A 316 12.65 17.97 7.11
CA ALA A 316 12.41 19.28 7.73
C ALA A 316 13.68 20.14 7.85
N HIS A 317 14.86 19.52 7.96
CA HIS A 317 16.15 20.21 7.93
C HIS A 317 16.63 20.54 6.51
N PHE A 318 16.01 19.94 5.48
CA PHE A 318 16.40 20.12 4.10
C PHE A 318 15.60 21.22 3.40
N VAL A 319 14.30 21.33 3.69
CA VAL A 319 13.37 22.25 3.03
C VAL A 319 12.28 22.69 4.00
N SER A 320 11.70 23.89 3.81
CA SER A 320 10.55 24.35 4.60
C SER A 320 9.32 23.47 4.36
N GLN A 321 8.41 23.38 5.35
CA GLN A 321 7.23 22.51 5.28
C GLN A 321 6.30 22.83 4.09
N ASP A 322 6.06 24.11 3.83
CA ASP A 322 5.19 24.50 2.71
C ASP A 322 5.82 24.13 1.36
N GLU A 323 7.13 24.42 1.20
CA GLU A 323 7.87 24.07 0.00
C GLU A 323 8.01 22.54 -0.16
N ALA A 324 8.17 21.78 0.95
CA ALA A 324 8.19 20.34 0.94
C ALA A 324 6.90 19.78 0.30
N ALA A 325 5.72 20.28 0.68
CA ALA A 325 4.44 19.86 0.11
C ALA A 325 4.39 20.06 -1.42
N LEU A 326 4.92 21.17 -1.92
CA LEU A 326 4.99 21.42 -3.36
C LEU A 326 5.98 20.45 -4.04
N GLN A 327 7.19 20.33 -3.48
CA GLN A 327 8.24 19.51 -4.08
C GLN A 327 7.88 18.02 -4.14
N VAL A 328 7.25 17.47 -3.11
CA VAL A 328 6.82 16.06 -3.13
C VAL A 328 5.77 15.80 -4.20
N ILE A 329 4.82 16.73 -4.42
CA ILE A 329 3.82 16.57 -5.49
C ILE A 329 4.48 16.72 -6.87
N LEU A 330 5.36 17.70 -7.07
CA LEU A 330 6.09 17.89 -8.31
C LEU A 330 7.05 16.72 -8.60
N ALA A 331 7.61 16.09 -7.56
CA ALA A 331 8.44 14.89 -7.72
C ALA A 331 7.66 13.65 -8.18
N GLY A 332 6.33 13.63 -8.05
CA GLY A 332 5.49 12.52 -8.51
C GLY A 332 4.80 11.73 -7.41
N ASN A 333 4.91 12.13 -6.13
CA ASN A 333 4.11 11.53 -5.07
C ASN A 333 2.64 11.95 -5.20
N ASP A 334 1.75 11.08 -4.76
CA ASP A 334 0.31 11.29 -4.82
C ASP A 334 -0.28 11.73 -3.47
N LEU A 335 0.33 11.29 -2.37
CA LEU A 335 -0.21 11.46 -1.02
C LEU A 335 0.88 11.93 -0.06
N ILE A 336 0.55 12.94 0.72
CA ILE A 336 1.42 13.57 1.71
C ILE A 336 1.02 13.05 3.09
N LEU A 337 2.00 12.54 3.85
CA LEU A 337 1.85 12.19 5.24
C LEU A 337 2.46 13.29 6.11
N GLY A 338 1.71 13.79 7.11
CA GLY A 338 2.21 14.85 7.99
C GLY A 338 1.12 15.59 8.75
N SER A 339 1.48 16.65 9.47
CA SER A 339 0.58 17.43 10.32
C SER A 339 0.43 18.91 9.92
N SER A 340 1.21 19.39 8.95
CA SER A 340 1.24 20.81 8.57
C SER A 340 0.24 21.19 7.46
N TYR A 341 -0.79 20.36 7.21
CA TYR A 341 -1.78 20.56 6.14
C TYR A 341 -2.49 21.94 6.21
N GLN A 342 -2.64 22.49 7.39
CA GLN A 342 -3.32 23.78 7.62
C GLN A 342 -2.60 24.96 6.92
N THR A 343 -1.28 24.89 6.74
CA THR A 343 -0.49 25.87 5.98
C THR A 343 -0.19 25.38 4.56
N GLN A 344 0.02 24.08 4.39
CA GLN A 344 0.40 23.47 3.12
C GLN A 344 -0.73 23.50 2.09
N ILE A 345 -2.00 23.25 2.48
CA ILE A 345 -3.15 23.30 1.56
C ILE A 345 -3.34 24.70 0.96
N PRO A 346 -3.42 25.78 1.75
CA PRO A 346 -3.47 27.13 1.19
C PRO A 346 -2.25 27.49 0.31
N TYR A 347 -1.07 26.98 0.66
CA TYR A 347 0.14 27.17 -0.14
C TYR A 347 0.02 26.49 -1.51
N LEU A 348 -0.39 25.21 -1.57
CA LEU A 348 -0.60 24.51 -2.83
C LEU A 348 -1.67 25.16 -3.70
N LEU A 349 -2.80 25.60 -3.12
CA LEU A 349 -3.84 26.35 -3.85
C LEU A 349 -3.28 27.64 -4.47
N LYS A 350 -2.42 28.37 -3.75
CA LYS A 350 -1.72 29.54 -4.28
C LYS A 350 -0.80 29.15 -5.44
N LYS A 351 -0.10 27.99 -5.35
CA LYS A 351 0.79 27.49 -6.40
C LYS A 351 0.03 27.08 -7.66
N VAL A 352 -1.19 26.56 -7.53
CA VAL A 352 -2.07 26.34 -8.67
C VAL A 352 -2.46 27.67 -9.31
N SER A 353 -2.87 28.66 -8.51
CA SER A 353 -3.27 29.98 -9.00
C SER A 353 -2.13 30.72 -9.71
N SER A 354 -0.86 30.48 -9.33
CA SER A 354 0.32 31.08 -9.99
C SER A 354 0.81 30.28 -11.20
N GLY A 355 0.28 29.06 -11.43
CA GLY A 355 0.72 28.15 -12.51
C GLY A 355 1.98 27.36 -12.21
N ASP A 356 2.49 27.40 -10.97
CA ASP A 356 3.65 26.59 -10.53
C ASP A 356 3.28 25.10 -10.33
N LEU A 357 2.00 24.81 -10.08
CA LEU A 357 1.41 23.47 -9.98
C LEU A 357 0.15 23.42 -10.87
N THR A 358 0.01 22.39 -11.70
CA THR A 358 -1.17 22.28 -12.57
C THR A 358 -2.27 21.46 -11.91
N GLU A 359 -3.54 21.75 -12.25
CA GLU A 359 -4.68 20.99 -11.77
C GLU A 359 -4.62 19.54 -12.31
N GLU A 360 -4.14 19.33 -13.53
CA GLU A 360 -3.95 17.99 -14.11
C GLU A 360 -3.02 17.13 -13.26
N ARG A 361 -1.93 17.71 -12.70
CA ARG A 361 -1.02 16.98 -11.81
C ARG A 361 -1.73 16.56 -10.51
N ILE A 362 -2.59 17.42 -9.98
CA ILE A 362 -3.43 17.12 -8.81
C ILE A 362 -4.43 16.01 -9.16
N ASP A 363 -5.11 16.12 -10.30
CA ASP A 363 -6.10 15.16 -10.78
C ASP A 363 -5.51 13.74 -10.95
N GLU A 364 -4.28 13.64 -11.44
CA GLU A 364 -3.57 12.36 -11.51
C GLU A 364 -3.41 11.70 -10.16
N SER A 365 -3.07 12.45 -9.11
CA SER A 365 -2.93 11.95 -7.76
C SER A 365 -4.28 11.58 -7.15
N VAL A 366 -5.26 12.46 -7.25
CA VAL A 366 -6.61 12.23 -6.71
C VAL A 366 -7.25 11.01 -7.35
N ARG A 367 -7.06 10.81 -8.65
CA ARG A 367 -7.55 9.61 -9.38
C ARG A 367 -7.01 8.32 -8.74
N ARG A 368 -5.71 8.25 -8.42
CA ARG A 368 -5.11 7.08 -7.76
C ARG A 368 -5.64 6.89 -6.35
N ILE A 369 -5.79 7.97 -5.60
CA ILE A 369 -6.32 7.93 -4.23
C ILE A 369 -7.79 7.47 -4.22
N LEU A 370 -8.62 7.97 -5.14
CA LEU A 370 -10.00 7.53 -5.29
C LEU A 370 -10.10 6.06 -5.75
N ALA A 371 -9.20 5.65 -6.65
CA ALA A 371 -9.11 4.24 -7.07
C ALA A 371 -8.79 3.31 -5.89
N TRP A 372 -7.83 3.68 -5.04
CA TRP A 372 -7.52 2.95 -3.83
C TRP A 372 -8.74 2.86 -2.89
N LYS A 373 -9.42 3.99 -2.64
CA LYS A 373 -10.65 4.01 -1.84
C LYS A 373 -11.76 3.11 -2.42
N TYR A 374 -11.86 3.04 -3.75
CA TYR A 374 -12.79 2.13 -4.44
C TYR A 374 -12.44 0.67 -4.17
N ASP A 375 -11.17 0.29 -4.32
CA ASP A 375 -10.70 -1.09 -4.11
C ASP A 375 -10.93 -1.57 -2.68
N LEU A 376 -10.85 -0.66 -1.71
CA LEU A 376 -11.21 -0.92 -0.31
C LEU A 376 -12.73 -1.05 -0.08
N GLY A 377 -13.57 -0.78 -1.08
CA GLY A 377 -15.04 -0.82 -0.97
C GLY A 377 -15.61 0.37 -0.20
N LEU A 378 -14.88 1.49 -0.07
CA LEU A 378 -15.32 2.64 0.72
C LEU A 378 -16.42 3.45 0.04
N PHE A 379 -16.70 3.23 -1.24
CA PHE A 379 -17.78 3.89 -1.99
C PHE A 379 -19.08 3.08 -2.01
N GLU A 380 -19.06 1.86 -1.53
CA GLU A 380 -20.26 1.06 -1.33
C GLU A 380 -21.04 1.70 -0.16
N THR A 381 -22.17 2.34 -0.46
CA THR A 381 -23.08 2.86 0.57
C THR A 381 -23.56 1.68 1.42
N SER A 382 -23.35 1.77 2.73
CA SER A 382 -24.05 0.90 3.69
C SER A 382 -25.55 1.05 3.40
N GLN A 383 -26.15 0.01 2.82
CA GLN A 383 -27.60 -0.10 2.69
C GLN A 383 -28.23 -0.29 4.07
#